data_fb650027bc8fad1e4f051e4e9fda84eb
#
_entry.id   fb650027bc8fad1e4f051e4e9fda84eb
#
_cell.length_a   1.000
_cell.length_b   1.000
_cell.length_c   1.000
_cell.angle_alpha   90.00
_cell.angle_beta   90.00
_cell.angle_gamma   90.00
#
_symmetry.space_group_name_H-M   'P 1'
#
loop_
_entity.id
_entity.type
_entity.pdbx_description
1 polymer ?
#
loop_
_entity_poly.entity_id
_entity_poly.type
_entity_poly.pdbx_seq_one_letter_code
_entity_poly.pdbx_strand_id
1 'polypeptide(L)'
;KFSIMKKILLSFAVACVSLAASAQGYVGGSVGIASSKIGNSENVTTYQVLPEVGINLDENLAIGTVVGWGKGNPVNIESENSVNNYFKLEPYVRYTFARSKYVNGFIDGGFAYQHYRGGTNAWSVGLKPGVAVNVSPKVSLVAHVGFAGWKSVKQKGSSVDAHTWGASLDGNNITFGVYYNF
;
A
#
# COMPACT_ATOMS: atom_id res chain seq x y z
N LYS A 1 -20.54 1.55 13.33
CA LYS A 1 -19.13 1.45 12.82
C LYS A 1 -18.86 0.12 12.08
N PHE A 2 -19.40 -1.01 12.53
CA PHE A 2 -19.26 -2.32 11.85
C PHE A 2 -19.90 -2.37 10.45
N SER A 3 -20.90 -1.54 10.18
CA SER A 3 -21.63 -1.55 8.89
C SER A 3 -20.81 -1.01 7.71
N ILE A 4 -19.98 0.02 7.94
CA ILE A 4 -19.16 0.62 6.86
C ILE A 4 -18.04 -0.32 6.44
N MET A 5 -17.38 -0.96 7.39
CA MET A 5 -16.30 -1.92 7.14
C MET A 5 -16.80 -3.15 6.36
N LYS A 6 -18.01 -3.65 6.70
CA LYS A 6 -18.65 -4.75 5.94
C LYS A 6 -18.97 -4.33 4.50
N LYS A 7 -19.43 -3.09 4.28
CA LYS A 7 -19.72 -2.56 2.93
C LYS A 7 -18.46 -2.43 2.09
N ILE A 8 -17.36 -1.94 2.67
CA ILE A 8 -16.06 -1.84 2.00
C ILE A 8 -15.52 -3.23 1.62
N LEU A 9 -15.58 -4.19 2.55
CA LEU A 9 -15.19 -5.57 2.28
C LEU A 9 -16.06 -6.22 1.19
N LEU A 10 -17.35 -5.98 1.21
CA LEU A 10 -18.26 -6.50 0.19
C LEU A 10 -17.98 -5.88 -1.18
N SER A 11 -17.79 -4.56 -1.25
CA SER A 11 -17.43 -3.88 -2.51
C SER A 11 -16.11 -4.38 -3.07
N PHE A 12 -15.13 -4.61 -2.20
CA PHE A 12 -13.84 -5.19 -2.59
C PHE A 12 -14.00 -6.62 -3.12
N ALA A 13 -14.79 -7.46 -2.44
CA ALA A 13 -15.07 -8.82 -2.87
C ALA A 13 -15.77 -8.85 -4.25
N VAL A 14 -16.74 -7.96 -4.47
CA VAL A 14 -17.43 -7.82 -5.79
C VAL A 14 -16.44 -7.38 -6.87
N ALA A 15 -15.54 -6.43 -6.58
CA ALA A 15 -14.50 -6.01 -7.51
C ALA A 15 -13.57 -7.18 -7.89
N CYS A 16 -13.13 -7.99 -6.91
CA CYS A 16 -12.32 -9.18 -7.17
C CYS A 16 -13.03 -10.18 -8.08
N VAL A 17 -14.33 -10.42 -7.87
CA VAL A 17 -15.11 -11.35 -8.70
C VAL A 17 -15.26 -10.84 -10.14
N SER A 18 -15.50 -9.55 -10.33
CA SER A 18 -15.60 -8.96 -11.67
C SER A 18 -14.27 -8.98 -12.44
N LEU A 19 -13.15 -8.81 -11.74
CA LEU A 19 -11.81 -8.93 -12.32
C LEU A 19 -11.49 -10.38 -12.73
N ALA A 20 -11.88 -11.36 -11.91
CA ALA A 20 -11.72 -12.77 -12.24
C ALA A 20 -12.43 -13.16 -13.54
N ALA A 21 -13.56 -12.53 -13.84
CA ALA A 21 -14.32 -12.79 -15.07
C ALA A 21 -13.66 -12.21 -16.33
N SER A 22 -12.79 -11.20 -16.21
CA SER A 22 -12.14 -10.54 -17.34
C SER A 22 -10.80 -11.18 -17.76
N ALA A 23 -10.23 -12.11 -16.97
CA ALA A 23 -8.93 -12.75 -17.18
C ALA A 23 -7.74 -11.77 -17.42
N GLN A 24 -7.89 -10.52 -17.02
CA GLN A 24 -6.89 -9.45 -17.20
C GLN A 24 -6.62 -8.69 -15.90
N GLY A 25 -7.01 -9.27 -14.77
CA GLY A 25 -6.86 -8.63 -13.49
C GLY A 25 -5.89 -9.34 -12.56
N TYR A 26 -5.55 -8.65 -11.49
CA TYR A 26 -4.86 -9.23 -10.35
C TYR A 26 -5.50 -8.75 -9.04
N VAL A 27 -5.41 -9.60 -8.06
CA VAL A 27 -5.80 -9.31 -6.69
C VAL A 27 -4.66 -9.72 -5.77
N GLY A 28 -4.40 -8.94 -4.78
CA GLY A 28 -3.31 -9.23 -3.85
C GLY A 28 -3.29 -8.26 -2.69
N GLY A 29 -2.09 -7.98 -2.23
CA GLY A 29 -1.85 -7.02 -1.18
C GLY A 29 -0.72 -7.42 -0.27
N SER A 30 -0.53 -6.63 0.77
CA SER A 30 0.47 -6.87 1.81
C SER A 30 -0.17 -6.83 3.19
N VAL A 31 0.42 -7.60 4.10
CA VAL A 31 0.07 -7.60 5.52
C VAL A 31 1.35 -7.45 6.34
N GLY A 32 1.24 -6.79 7.47
CA GLY A 32 2.35 -6.63 8.40
C GLY A 32 1.84 -6.60 9.84
N ILE A 33 2.61 -7.17 10.73
CA ILE A 33 2.39 -7.09 12.17
C ILE A 33 3.75 -7.03 12.88
N ALA A 34 3.84 -6.18 13.88
CA ALA A 34 5.02 -6.12 14.74
C ALA A 34 4.62 -5.70 16.15
N SER A 35 5.50 -6.01 17.09
CA SER A 35 5.41 -5.54 18.46
C SER A 35 6.72 -4.88 18.82
N SER A 36 6.66 -3.65 19.29
CA SER A 36 7.84 -2.88 19.73
C SER A 36 7.71 -2.50 21.20
N LYS A 37 8.86 -2.38 21.86
CA LYS A 37 8.97 -1.96 23.25
C LYS A 37 10.12 -0.97 23.39
N ILE A 38 9.90 0.13 24.07
CA ILE A 38 10.92 1.14 24.35
C ILE A 38 11.15 1.16 25.87
N GLY A 39 12.34 0.72 26.31
CA GLY A 39 12.69 0.67 27.73
C GLY A 39 11.71 -0.16 28.55
N ASN A 40 11.16 0.43 29.59
CA ASN A 40 10.17 -0.18 30.51
C ASN A 40 8.72 0.13 30.15
N SER A 41 8.44 0.74 28.99
CA SER A 41 7.08 1.02 28.54
C SER A 41 6.30 -0.27 28.19
N GLU A 42 5.00 -0.14 28.02
CA GLU A 42 4.18 -1.25 27.52
C GLU A 42 4.52 -1.61 26.08
N ASN A 43 4.19 -2.84 25.69
CA ASN A 43 4.36 -3.29 24.32
C ASN A 43 3.36 -2.60 23.39
N VAL A 44 3.84 -2.05 22.30
CA VAL A 44 3.02 -1.42 21.26
C VAL A 44 2.92 -2.36 20.08
N THR A 45 1.72 -2.85 19.81
CA THR A 45 1.45 -3.67 18.62
C THR A 45 1.03 -2.77 17.46
N THR A 46 1.74 -2.91 16.37
CA THR A 46 1.47 -2.26 15.08
C THR A 46 1.03 -3.32 14.07
N TYR A 47 0.14 -2.95 13.15
CA TYR A 47 -0.30 -3.84 12.09
C TYR A 47 -0.76 -3.05 10.87
N GLN A 48 -0.70 -3.69 9.72
CA GLN A 48 -1.30 -3.18 8.48
C GLN A 48 -1.89 -4.31 7.64
N VAL A 49 -2.98 -4.00 6.97
CA VAL A 49 -3.63 -4.86 5.98
C VAL A 49 -3.95 -3.98 4.79
N LEU A 50 -3.28 -4.23 3.67
CA LEU A 50 -3.31 -3.41 2.47
C LEU A 50 -3.72 -4.27 1.26
N PRO A 51 -4.99 -4.65 1.13
CA PRO A 51 -5.50 -5.31 -0.06
C PRO A 51 -5.38 -4.41 -1.29
N GLU A 52 -5.13 -5.04 -2.41
CA GLU A 52 -4.86 -4.41 -3.69
C GLU A 52 -5.58 -5.15 -4.82
N VAL A 53 -6.13 -4.38 -5.75
CA VAL A 53 -6.72 -4.90 -6.99
C VAL A 53 -6.25 -4.07 -8.16
N GLY A 54 -6.10 -4.71 -9.31
CA GLY A 54 -5.74 -4.01 -10.53
C GLY A 54 -6.20 -4.74 -11.78
N ILE A 55 -6.18 -4.01 -12.89
CA ILE A 55 -6.55 -4.47 -14.23
C ILE A 55 -5.38 -4.13 -15.17
N ASN A 56 -4.93 -5.12 -15.91
CA ASN A 56 -3.98 -4.89 -16.99
C ASN A 56 -4.74 -4.30 -18.19
N LEU A 57 -4.35 -3.13 -18.64
CA LEU A 57 -4.91 -2.46 -19.82
C LEU A 57 -4.26 -2.98 -21.10
N ASP A 58 -2.96 -3.24 -21.01
CA ASP A 58 -2.16 -3.87 -22.06
C ASP A 58 -0.99 -4.66 -21.43
N GLU A 59 -0.02 -5.08 -22.24
CA GLU A 59 1.13 -5.84 -21.77
C GLU A 59 2.00 -5.09 -20.76
N ASN A 60 2.08 -3.76 -20.86
CA ASN A 60 2.99 -2.93 -20.06
C ASN A 60 2.26 -2.03 -19.07
N LEU A 61 0.98 -1.79 -19.27
CA LEU A 61 0.21 -0.81 -18.50
C LEU A 61 -0.90 -1.48 -17.69
N ALA A 62 -0.97 -1.15 -16.42
CA ALA A 62 -2.06 -1.55 -15.55
C ALA A 62 -2.55 -0.36 -14.71
N ILE A 63 -3.80 -0.41 -14.30
CA ILE A 63 -4.35 0.49 -13.29
C ILE A 63 -4.78 -0.31 -12.08
N GLY A 64 -4.59 0.24 -10.90
CA GLY A 64 -4.97 -0.44 -9.68
C GLY A 64 -5.23 0.51 -8.52
N THR A 65 -5.61 -0.08 -7.41
CA THR A 65 -5.81 0.64 -6.17
C THR A 65 -5.48 -0.23 -4.96
N VAL A 66 -4.83 0.38 -3.98
CA VAL A 66 -4.66 -0.17 -2.65
C VAL A 66 -5.70 0.47 -1.74
N VAL A 67 -6.46 -0.35 -1.04
CA VAL A 67 -7.38 0.10 0.01
C VAL A 67 -6.97 -0.60 1.29
N GLY A 68 -6.67 0.14 2.35
CA GLY A 68 -6.15 -0.52 3.53
C GLY A 68 -6.39 0.21 4.83
N TRP A 69 -6.03 -0.47 5.88
CA TRP A 69 -6.10 0.05 7.25
C TRP A 69 -4.99 -0.55 8.09
N GLY A 70 -4.65 0.16 9.14
CA GLY A 70 -3.61 -0.28 10.05
C GLY A 70 -3.54 0.55 11.31
N LYS A 71 -2.58 0.21 12.14
CA LYS A 71 -2.18 0.95 13.35
C LYS A 71 -0.65 1.05 13.36
N GLY A 72 -0.11 2.25 13.24
CA GLY A 72 1.33 2.49 13.15
C GLY A 72 1.98 1.89 11.89
N ASN A 73 3.29 1.78 11.92
CA ASN A 73 4.07 1.14 10.85
C ASN A 73 4.83 -0.07 11.41
N PRO A 74 4.55 -1.31 10.94
CA PRO A 74 5.19 -2.52 11.45
C PRO A 74 6.72 -2.59 11.30
N VAL A 75 7.31 -1.76 10.45
CA VAL A 75 8.77 -1.73 10.28
C VAL A 75 9.47 -0.67 11.13
N ASN A 76 8.71 0.17 11.84
CA ASN A 76 9.25 1.21 12.71
C ASN A 76 9.14 0.81 14.18
N ILE A 77 10.06 1.32 14.99
CA ILE A 77 9.91 1.27 16.45
C ILE A 77 8.95 2.40 16.84
N GLU A 78 7.78 2.05 17.27
CA GLU A 78 6.72 2.99 17.59
C GLU A 78 6.52 3.08 19.11
N SER A 79 6.23 4.29 19.62
CA SER A 79 5.80 4.50 20.99
C SER A 79 4.27 4.56 21.07
N GLU A 80 3.70 4.25 22.22
CA GLU A 80 2.25 4.22 22.43
C GLU A 80 1.59 5.56 22.06
N ASN A 81 2.23 6.67 22.34
CA ASN A 81 1.72 8.01 22.07
C ASN A 81 1.81 8.42 20.59
N SER A 82 2.61 7.70 19.77
CA SER A 82 2.78 8.00 18.34
C SER A 82 1.90 7.16 17.43
N VAL A 83 1.31 6.09 17.95
CA VAL A 83 0.61 5.10 17.14
C VAL A 83 -0.86 5.42 16.98
N ASN A 84 -1.28 5.69 15.75
CA ASN A 84 -2.68 5.93 15.40
C ASN A 84 -3.19 4.90 14.40
N ASN A 85 -4.47 4.55 14.53
CA ASN A 85 -5.16 3.81 13.47
C ASN A 85 -5.32 4.71 12.26
N TYR A 86 -5.17 4.13 11.08
CA TYR A 86 -5.35 4.84 9.81
C TYR A 86 -6.17 4.02 8.80
N PHE A 87 -6.76 4.75 7.88
CA PHE A 87 -7.30 4.25 6.62
C PHE A 87 -6.45 4.79 5.48
N LYS A 88 -6.21 3.97 4.46
CA LYS A 88 -5.42 4.33 3.27
C LYS A 88 -6.20 4.01 2.00
N LEU A 89 -6.14 4.93 1.03
CA LEU A 89 -6.59 4.74 -0.34
C LEU A 89 -5.47 5.22 -1.27
N GLU A 90 -5.07 4.35 -2.19
CA GLU A 90 -3.97 4.64 -3.11
C GLU A 90 -4.26 4.10 -4.51
N PRO A 91 -4.94 4.88 -5.38
CA PRO A 91 -5.01 4.58 -6.79
C PRO A 91 -3.66 4.82 -7.47
N TYR A 92 -3.32 3.98 -8.44
CA TYR A 92 -2.06 4.06 -9.18
C TYR A 92 -2.21 3.58 -10.62
N VAL A 93 -1.24 3.98 -11.44
CA VAL A 93 -0.96 3.44 -12.76
C VAL A 93 0.39 2.73 -12.68
N ARG A 94 0.44 1.48 -13.11
CA ARG A 94 1.67 0.66 -13.18
C ARG A 94 2.16 0.62 -14.60
N TYR A 95 3.44 0.94 -14.78
CA TYR A 95 4.16 0.73 -16.03
C TYR A 95 5.25 -0.31 -15.84
N THR A 96 5.15 -1.43 -16.57
CA THR A 96 6.13 -2.52 -16.56
C THR A 96 7.15 -2.28 -17.67
N PHE A 97 8.36 -1.86 -17.30
CA PHE A 97 9.43 -1.50 -18.23
C PHE A 97 10.37 -2.67 -18.55
N ALA A 98 10.41 -3.68 -17.71
CA ALA A 98 11.21 -4.89 -17.91
C ALA A 98 10.35 -6.13 -17.64
N ARG A 99 10.34 -7.05 -18.59
CA ARG A 99 9.52 -8.26 -18.50
C ARG A 99 10.35 -9.48 -18.86
N SER A 100 10.33 -10.46 -17.98
CA SER A 100 10.89 -11.77 -18.24
C SER A 100 9.96 -12.87 -17.72
N LYS A 101 10.30 -14.12 -18.00
CA LYS A 101 9.52 -15.27 -17.52
C LYS A 101 9.39 -15.30 -16.00
N TYR A 102 10.42 -14.88 -15.28
CA TYR A 102 10.49 -15.01 -13.82
C TYR A 102 10.40 -13.70 -13.07
N VAL A 103 10.85 -12.61 -13.68
CA VAL A 103 10.97 -11.31 -13.00
C VAL A 103 10.50 -10.19 -13.91
N ASN A 104 9.66 -9.32 -13.37
CA ASN A 104 9.21 -8.10 -14.04
C ASN A 104 9.61 -6.88 -13.22
N GLY A 105 10.17 -5.88 -13.87
CA GLY A 105 10.44 -4.58 -13.27
C GLY A 105 9.35 -3.58 -13.63
N PHE A 106 8.84 -2.83 -12.67
CA PHE A 106 7.77 -1.87 -12.89
C PHE A 106 7.95 -0.59 -12.07
N ILE A 107 7.18 0.41 -12.42
CA ILE A 107 7.02 1.66 -11.66
C ILE A 107 5.54 1.94 -11.50
N ASP A 108 5.09 2.15 -10.27
CA ASP A 108 3.76 2.61 -9.95
C ASP A 108 3.77 4.14 -9.78
N GLY A 109 3.01 4.84 -10.60
CA GLY A 109 2.75 6.27 -10.45
C GLY A 109 1.39 6.47 -9.81
N GLY A 110 1.31 7.11 -8.65
CA GLY A 110 0.05 7.16 -7.93
C GLY A 110 -0.09 8.33 -6.98
N PHE A 111 -1.29 8.38 -6.45
CA PHE A 111 -1.72 9.30 -5.42
C PHE A 111 -2.18 8.48 -4.22
N ALA A 112 -1.74 8.84 -3.01
CA ALA A 112 -2.21 8.19 -1.80
C ALA A 112 -2.81 9.19 -0.83
N TYR A 113 -3.92 8.79 -0.23
CA TYR A 113 -4.57 9.46 0.88
C TYR A 113 -4.56 8.56 2.11
N GLN A 114 -4.11 9.09 3.25
CA GLN A 114 -4.19 8.43 4.54
C GLN A 114 -4.93 9.33 5.54
N HIS A 115 -5.91 8.75 6.21
CA HIS A 115 -6.63 9.39 7.29
C HIS A 115 -6.33 8.68 8.61
N TYR A 116 -5.77 9.41 9.56
CA TYR A 116 -5.45 8.91 10.89
C TYR A 116 -6.57 9.23 11.87
N ARG A 117 -6.83 8.33 12.81
CA ARG A 117 -7.84 8.50 13.89
C ARG A 117 -7.45 9.64 14.81
N GLY A 118 -6.82 10.52 14.71
CA GLY A 118 -6.54 11.76 15.45
C GLY A 118 -6.92 13.00 14.66
N GLY A 119 -7.45 12.79 13.41
CA GLY A 119 -7.79 13.88 12.50
C GLY A 119 -6.60 14.37 11.69
N THR A 120 -5.47 13.68 11.69
CA THR A 120 -4.35 13.92 10.79
C THR A 120 -4.66 13.31 9.43
N ASN A 121 -4.44 14.07 8.36
CA ASN A 121 -4.53 13.61 6.98
C ASN A 121 -3.17 13.69 6.32
N ALA A 122 -2.81 12.67 5.58
CA ALA A 122 -1.60 12.65 4.78
C ALA A 122 -1.94 12.40 3.31
N TRP A 123 -1.27 13.12 2.44
CA TRP A 123 -1.39 13.03 0.99
C TRP A 123 -0.02 12.77 0.39
N SER A 124 0.02 11.96 -0.63
CA SER A 124 1.26 11.80 -1.40
C SER A 124 0.96 11.59 -2.88
N VAL A 125 1.83 12.12 -3.72
CA VAL A 125 1.86 11.91 -5.17
C VAL A 125 3.27 11.54 -5.55
N GLY A 126 3.46 10.45 -6.27
CA GLY A 126 4.81 10.06 -6.64
C GLY A 126 4.91 8.71 -7.33
N LEU A 127 6.14 8.28 -7.46
CA LEU A 127 6.54 7.06 -8.14
C LEU A 127 7.07 6.05 -7.10
N LYS A 128 6.70 4.79 -7.28
CA LYS A 128 7.19 3.66 -6.50
C LYS A 128 7.75 2.60 -7.44
N PRO A 129 9.05 2.49 -7.56
CA PRO A 129 9.66 1.39 -8.29
C PRO A 129 9.43 0.07 -7.57
N GLY A 130 9.29 -1.00 -8.34
CA GLY A 130 9.06 -2.32 -7.81
C GLY A 130 9.51 -3.43 -8.74
N VAL A 131 9.53 -4.63 -8.17
CA VAL A 131 9.87 -5.87 -8.85
C VAL A 131 8.81 -6.91 -8.50
N ALA A 132 8.35 -7.64 -9.51
CA ALA A 132 7.47 -8.78 -9.36
C ALA A 132 8.22 -10.06 -9.74
N VAL A 133 8.24 -11.04 -8.85
CA VAL A 133 8.80 -12.37 -9.10
C VAL A 133 7.65 -13.35 -9.32
N ASN A 134 7.57 -13.92 -10.52
CA ASN A 134 6.54 -14.88 -10.88
C ASN A 134 6.91 -16.26 -10.30
N VAL A 135 6.25 -16.63 -9.21
CA VAL A 135 6.43 -17.94 -8.55
C VAL A 135 5.70 -19.03 -9.33
N SER A 136 4.59 -18.67 -9.94
CA SER A 136 3.81 -19.51 -10.84
C SER A 136 3.12 -18.67 -11.92
N PRO A 137 2.47 -19.27 -12.92
CA PRO A 137 1.69 -18.50 -13.91
C PRO A 137 0.60 -17.62 -13.31
N LYS A 138 0.13 -17.95 -12.11
CA LYS A 138 -0.96 -17.24 -11.43
C LYS A 138 -0.53 -16.51 -10.15
N VAL A 139 0.68 -16.72 -9.65
CA VAL A 139 1.12 -16.15 -8.37
C VAL A 139 2.42 -15.40 -8.55
N SER A 140 2.42 -14.15 -8.12
CA SER A 140 3.61 -13.31 -8.11
C SER A 140 3.88 -12.77 -6.70
N LEU A 141 5.15 -12.74 -6.32
CA LEU A 141 5.63 -11.98 -5.17
C LEU A 141 6.06 -10.60 -5.67
N VAL A 142 5.55 -9.57 -5.05
CA VAL A 142 5.79 -8.18 -5.44
C VAL A 142 6.52 -7.46 -4.33
N ALA A 143 7.57 -6.74 -4.70
CA ALA A 143 8.33 -5.91 -3.80
C ALA A 143 8.39 -4.47 -4.34
N HIS A 144 8.00 -3.50 -3.51
CA HIS A 144 8.21 -2.08 -3.79
C HIS A 144 9.45 -1.60 -3.04
N VAL A 145 10.28 -0.82 -3.73
CA VAL A 145 11.58 -0.35 -3.21
C VAL A 145 11.61 1.16 -3.26
N GLY A 146 11.26 1.81 -2.15
CA GLY A 146 11.34 3.25 -2.03
C GLY A 146 10.13 4.03 -2.59
N PHE A 147 10.34 5.34 -2.65
CA PHE A 147 9.35 6.31 -3.10
C PHE A 147 10.07 7.56 -3.63
N ALA A 148 9.59 8.11 -4.73
CA ALA A 148 10.02 9.40 -5.26
C ALA A 148 8.80 10.27 -5.51
N GLY A 149 8.69 11.41 -4.84
CA GLY A 149 7.52 12.27 -4.99
C GLY A 149 7.36 13.30 -3.89
N TRP A 150 6.14 13.78 -3.78
CA TRP A 150 5.72 14.77 -2.80
C TRP A 150 4.81 14.15 -1.75
N LYS A 151 4.98 14.55 -0.49
CA LYS A 151 4.12 14.19 0.63
C LYS A 151 3.72 15.45 1.39
N SER A 152 2.48 15.46 1.88
CA SER A 152 1.95 16.50 2.76
C SER A 152 1.21 15.88 3.92
N VAL A 153 1.40 16.43 5.10
CA VAL A 153 0.71 16.00 6.33
C VAL A 153 0.05 17.23 6.95
N LYS A 154 -1.24 17.12 7.19
CA LYS A 154 -2.04 18.14 7.87
C LYS A 154 -2.64 17.58 9.14
N GLN A 155 -2.29 18.17 10.26
CA GLN A 155 -2.83 17.82 11.57
C GLN A 155 -4.05 18.68 11.88
N LYS A 156 -5.11 18.05 12.39
CA LYS A 156 -6.32 18.77 12.83
C LYS A 156 -5.98 19.76 13.95
N GLY A 157 -6.39 21.03 13.78
CA GLY A 157 -6.13 22.09 14.74
C GLY A 157 -4.77 22.77 14.62
N SER A 158 -3.92 22.33 13.69
CA SER A 158 -2.68 23.04 13.33
C SER A 158 -2.91 23.92 12.12
N SER A 159 -2.40 25.14 12.16
CA SER A 159 -2.33 26.03 11.00
C SER A 159 -1.08 25.74 10.12
N VAL A 160 -0.26 24.80 10.53
CA VAL A 160 0.98 24.46 9.81
C VAL A 160 0.78 23.13 9.06
N ASP A 161 0.91 23.19 7.74
CA ASP A 161 0.98 22.02 6.88
C ASP A 161 2.46 21.65 6.66
N ALA A 162 2.82 20.41 6.91
CA ALA A 162 4.17 19.91 6.64
C ALA A 162 4.21 19.32 5.23
N HIS A 163 5.17 19.75 4.42
CA HIS A 163 5.39 19.23 3.07
C HIS A 163 6.83 18.75 2.92
N THR A 164 7.00 17.69 2.18
CA THR A 164 8.31 17.22 1.73
C THR A 164 8.22 16.71 0.31
N TRP A 165 9.28 16.90 -0.45
CA TRP A 165 9.46 16.25 -1.75
C TRP A 165 10.87 15.67 -1.80
N GLY A 166 11.03 14.55 -2.45
CA GLY A 166 12.31 13.85 -2.53
C GLY A 166 12.18 12.46 -3.09
N ALA A 167 13.31 11.79 -3.17
CA ALA A 167 13.40 10.40 -3.57
C ALA A 167 14.18 9.61 -2.53
N SER A 168 13.66 8.44 -2.18
CA SER A 168 14.33 7.47 -1.32
C SER A 168 14.22 6.09 -1.96
N LEU A 169 15.36 5.48 -2.22
CA LEU A 169 15.48 4.07 -2.58
C LEU A 169 16.20 3.40 -1.43
N ASP A 170 15.47 2.66 -0.63
CA ASP A 170 15.99 2.07 0.59
C ASP A 170 15.62 0.60 0.67
N GLY A 171 16.64 -0.26 0.62
CA GLY A 171 16.49 -1.69 0.77
C GLY A 171 16.00 -2.15 2.15
N ASN A 172 16.03 -1.27 3.16
CA ASN A 172 15.50 -1.56 4.50
C ASN A 172 13.98 -1.30 4.60
N ASN A 173 13.40 -0.60 3.62
CA ASN A 173 11.97 -0.26 3.57
C ASN A 173 11.25 -0.95 2.40
N ILE A 174 11.59 -2.20 2.14
CA ILE A 174 10.93 -3.00 1.10
C ILE A 174 9.57 -3.47 1.63
N THR A 175 8.52 -3.20 0.86
CA THR A 175 7.18 -3.74 1.14
C THR A 175 6.94 -4.94 0.23
N PHE A 176 6.62 -6.08 0.82
CA PHE A 176 6.31 -7.30 0.09
C PHE A 176 4.80 -7.52 0.02
N GLY A 177 4.35 -7.95 -1.13
CA GLY A 177 2.97 -8.38 -1.38
C GLY A 177 2.93 -9.69 -2.14
N VAL A 178 1.77 -10.34 -2.10
CA VAL A 178 1.46 -11.54 -2.87
C VAL A 178 0.28 -11.21 -3.77
N TYR A 179 0.42 -11.51 -5.07
CA TYR A 179 -0.62 -11.27 -6.05
C TYR A 179 -1.05 -12.56 -6.73
N TYR A 180 -2.34 -12.68 -6.92
CA TYR A 180 -2.95 -13.70 -7.76
C TYR A 180 -3.41 -13.04 -9.07
N ASN A 181 -2.90 -13.56 -10.18
CA ASN A 181 -3.22 -13.10 -11.54
C ASN A 181 -4.27 -14.03 -12.15
N PHE A 182 -5.28 -13.44 -12.78
CA PHE A 182 -6.37 -14.15 -13.44
C PHE A 182 -6.04 -14.48 -14.88
#